data_3956ec70a593dc2e7c874a2e6e62cc91
#
_entry.id   3956ec70a593dc2e7c874a2e6e62cc91
#
_cell.length_a   1.000
_cell.length_b   1.000
_cell.length_c   1.000
_cell.angle_alpha   90.00
_cell.angle_beta   90.00
_cell.angle_gamma   90.00
#
_symmetry.space_group_name_H-M   'P 1'
#
loop_
_entity.id
_entity.type
_entity.pdbx_description
1 polymer ?
#
loop_
_entity_poly.entity_id
_entity_poly.type
_entity_poly.pdbx_seq_one_letter_code
_entity_poly.pdbx_strand_id
1 'polypeptide(L)'
;VTVYNPSHLGGIFSNFIVDGVKEAELIKGAYNAEYGGRLSAVLNIISREGNQKKFEGKANLSLLSAQATIEGPFYKGAWVFSGRRTYFDKIFQNVPTIPPYYFYDIQSHIYTDLTSKDRLSLSFYNGVDDLLFDTFGLTGRWGNRTVSAQYRRVFSEKLIGNFLYANSLFFTEFGLGGSNGLVSDNQIDDATVAANFSWFKSSESTLKFGAQMKTLGFLYTNSFNDSLQFEINTKPKEFATYAKLKYSASEKLILEPGLRINLYDVYSDSIFPDLRFGMKYLLNDNRYLNFSVGNYHQFIATFQDDYNPNILDQWIAVDNSVSPAKSSQIVLGYEEYIKDLYKIQVEGYYKDIKNLFTFEESRATTDEAISDSVLSDIVTPSDGYAYGLELFAQKMSGRLSGWLAYTFSVSRKSMNSIFYENEEEYYNSWDRTHSFSALGNYIFNNKWDMNWKLSLQSGQAYTPIIGYYNQILPEGPDEVYRTIPGTRNSARYSPYSRLDLGIVYHTKLFGSKMDIYVQVINVLNRKNIFRKSYNVGSTYNGLDDDGDWDEDKHDTNGNGKPDVGEPNVDEVDEGRLQVNDISLFPIIPTIGFSWEF
;
A
#
# COMPACT_ATOMS: atom_id res chain seq x y z
N VAL A 1 10.26 -12.77 0.33
CA VAL A 1 10.92 -11.47 0.50
C VAL A 1 9.86 -10.44 0.82
N THR A 2 10.12 -9.56 1.79
CA THR A 2 9.21 -8.48 2.13
C THR A 2 9.37 -7.34 1.12
N VAL A 3 8.25 -6.82 0.59
CA VAL A 3 8.21 -5.56 -0.15
C VAL A 3 7.38 -4.60 0.70
N TYR A 4 7.99 -3.49 1.09
CA TYR A 4 7.34 -2.43 1.85
C TYR A 4 6.63 -1.50 0.88
N ASN A 5 5.44 -1.01 1.19
CA ASN A 5 4.66 -0.13 0.33
C ASN A 5 4.57 -0.60 -1.16
N PRO A 6 3.81 -1.68 -1.46
CA PRO A 6 3.84 -2.37 -2.75
C PRO A 6 2.99 -1.69 -3.83
N SER A 7 2.97 -0.36 -3.89
CA SER A 7 2.15 0.39 -4.83
C SER A 7 2.79 1.72 -5.23
N HIS A 8 2.55 2.14 -6.47
CA HIS A 8 2.90 3.47 -6.97
C HIS A 8 1.75 4.44 -6.77
N LEU A 9 2.09 5.72 -6.61
CA LEU A 9 1.17 6.85 -6.59
C LEU A 9 -0.08 6.62 -5.71
N GLY A 10 0.15 6.37 -4.43
CA GLY A 10 -0.94 6.22 -3.45
C GLY A 10 -1.85 5.01 -3.68
N GLY A 11 -1.35 3.95 -4.28
CA GLY A 11 -2.10 2.69 -4.46
C GLY A 11 -2.83 2.53 -5.79
N ILE A 12 -2.57 3.40 -6.77
CA ILE A 12 -3.25 3.37 -8.06
C ILE A 12 -2.65 2.34 -9.01
N PHE A 13 -1.33 2.21 -9.00
CA PHE A 13 -0.61 1.23 -9.79
C PHE A 13 0.11 0.24 -8.87
N SER A 14 0.10 -1.03 -9.26
CA SER A 14 0.88 -2.07 -8.59
C SER A 14 2.36 -1.91 -8.93
N ASN A 15 3.24 -2.15 -7.97
CA ASN A 15 4.68 -2.27 -8.20
C ASN A 15 5.04 -3.48 -9.07
N PHE A 16 4.19 -4.49 -9.11
CA PHE A 16 4.50 -5.71 -9.85
C PHE A 16 4.00 -5.64 -11.30
N ILE A 17 4.90 -5.98 -12.22
CA ILE A 17 4.57 -6.11 -13.64
C ILE A 17 3.81 -7.41 -13.85
N VAL A 18 2.54 -7.31 -14.26
CA VAL A 18 1.62 -8.47 -14.37
C VAL A 18 2.18 -9.58 -15.26
N ASP A 19 2.83 -9.23 -16.38
CA ASP A 19 3.42 -10.21 -17.30
C ASP A 19 4.61 -10.98 -16.70
N GLY A 20 5.20 -10.50 -15.60
CA GLY A 20 6.24 -11.18 -14.82
C GLY A 20 5.72 -11.97 -13.61
N VAL A 21 4.40 -11.90 -13.32
CA VAL A 21 3.76 -12.57 -12.18
C VAL A 21 3.05 -13.83 -12.65
N LYS A 22 3.28 -14.94 -11.93
CA LYS A 22 2.57 -16.21 -12.15
C LYS A 22 1.26 -16.25 -11.36
N GLU A 23 1.32 -15.80 -10.10
CA GLU A 23 0.21 -15.89 -9.16
C GLU A 23 0.30 -14.79 -8.11
N ALA A 24 -0.84 -14.25 -7.74
CA ALA A 24 -1.01 -13.32 -6.62
C ALA A 24 -2.09 -13.89 -5.70
N GLU A 25 -1.73 -14.24 -4.47
CA GLU A 25 -2.62 -14.79 -3.46
C GLU A 25 -2.76 -13.82 -2.30
N LEU A 26 -3.98 -13.35 -2.04
CA LEU A 26 -4.29 -12.55 -0.86
C LEU A 26 -4.88 -13.46 0.22
N ILE A 27 -4.15 -13.66 1.30
CA ILE A 27 -4.58 -14.39 2.49
C ILE A 27 -5.08 -13.35 3.50
N LYS A 28 -6.41 -13.30 3.67
CA LYS A 28 -7.09 -12.30 4.51
C LYS A 28 -7.31 -12.88 5.90
N GLY A 29 -6.66 -12.29 6.89
CA GLY A 29 -6.86 -12.69 8.29
C GLY A 29 -6.55 -14.16 8.59
N ALA A 30 -6.40 -14.49 9.85
CA ALA A 30 -6.16 -15.83 10.38
C ALA A 30 -5.23 -16.73 9.54
N TYR A 31 -4.18 -16.13 8.98
CA TYR A 31 -3.23 -16.78 8.09
C TYR A 31 -2.29 -17.74 8.83
N ASN A 32 -1.72 -18.69 8.10
CA ASN A 32 -0.94 -19.80 8.60
C ASN A 32 0.36 -19.41 9.34
N ALA A 33 0.86 -20.30 10.21
CA ALA A 33 2.05 -20.09 11.04
C ALA A 33 3.36 -19.84 10.26
N GLU A 34 3.43 -20.24 8.98
CA GLU A 34 4.58 -19.95 8.10
C GLU A 34 4.79 -18.45 7.83
N TYR A 35 3.74 -17.63 7.95
CA TYR A 35 3.82 -16.18 7.81
C TYR A 35 3.78 -15.48 9.18
N GLY A 36 4.49 -14.36 9.33
CA GLY A 36 4.53 -13.59 10.58
C GLY A 36 4.88 -12.12 10.36
N GLY A 37 4.95 -11.36 11.47
CA GLY A 37 5.37 -9.97 11.48
C GLY A 37 4.36 -8.98 10.90
N ARG A 38 3.09 -9.38 10.73
CA ARG A 38 1.99 -8.53 10.27
C ARG A 38 0.70 -8.89 11.02
N LEU A 39 -0.22 -7.91 11.17
CA LEU A 39 -1.44 -8.07 11.95
C LEU A 39 -2.66 -8.43 11.12
N SER A 40 -2.71 -8.16 9.82
CA SER A 40 -3.98 -8.17 9.09
C SER A 40 -4.06 -9.22 7.99
N ALA A 41 -3.16 -9.17 6.99
CA ALA A 41 -3.22 -10.00 5.81
C ALA A 41 -1.81 -10.21 5.22
N VAL A 42 -1.68 -11.19 4.32
CA VAL A 42 -0.49 -11.44 3.53
C VAL A 42 -0.85 -11.47 2.05
N LEU A 43 -0.19 -10.65 1.25
CA LEU A 43 -0.23 -10.72 -0.21
C LEU A 43 1.03 -11.47 -0.68
N ASN A 44 0.85 -12.67 -1.17
CA ASN A 44 1.93 -13.51 -1.68
C ASN A 44 1.99 -13.38 -3.21
N ILE A 45 3.12 -12.90 -3.74
CA ILE A 45 3.36 -12.74 -5.18
C ILE A 45 4.39 -13.75 -5.62
N ILE A 46 4.03 -14.59 -6.58
CA ILE A 46 4.89 -15.62 -7.15
C ILE A 46 5.28 -15.19 -8.56
N SER A 47 6.57 -15.04 -8.82
CA SER A 47 7.11 -14.70 -10.13
C SER A 47 6.93 -15.84 -11.13
N ARG A 48 6.83 -15.53 -12.42
CA ARG A 48 6.90 -16.53 -13.50
C ARG A 48 8.29 -17.14 -13.54
N GLU A 49 8.37 -18.39 -13.92
CA GLU A 49 9.63 -19.13 -14.06
C GLU A 49 10.34 -18.86 -15.40
N GLY A 50 9.59 -18.40 -16.42
CA GLY A 50 10.10 -18.23 -17.78
C GLY A 50 9.95 -19.48 -18.65
N ASN A 51 10.27 -19.36 -19.95
CA ASN A 51 10.13 -20.42 -20.94
C ASN A 51 11.43 -21.23 -21.06
N GLN A 52 11.38 -22.53 -20.74
CA GLN A 52 12.53 -23.43 -20.86
C GLN A 52 12.87 -23.87 -22.30
N LYS A 53 11.96 -23.68 -23.27
CA LYS A 53 12.07 -24.28 -24.61
C LYS A 53 12.51 -23.30 -25.67
N LYS A 54 12.06 -22.05 -25.58
CA LYS A 54 12.32 -21.02 -26.60
C LYS A 54 12.35 -19.63 -25.99
N PHE A 55 12.98 -18.72 -26.67
CA PHE A 55 12.89 -17.31 -26.39
C PHE A 55 11.51 -16.79 -26.80
N GLU A 56 10.87 -16.04 -25.88
CA GLU A 56 9.59 -15.37 -26.10
C GLU A 56 9.63 -13.99 -25.48
N GLY A 57 8.81 -13.10 -26.01
CA GLY A 57 8.69 -11.77 -25.45
C GLY A 57 7.30 -11.20 -25.65
N LYS A 58 6.97 -10.23 -24.81
CA LYS A 58 5.76 -9.42 -24.91
C LYS A 58 6.12 -7.97 -24.65
N ALA A 59 5.81 -7.09 -25.59
CA ALA A 59 5.97 -5.66 -25.46
C ALA A 59 4.59 -5.00 -25.41
N ASN A 60 4.43 -4.05 -24.50
CA ASN A 60 3.23 -3.25 -24.37
C ASN A 60 3.62 -1.78 -24.39
N LEU A 61 3.05 -1.02 -25.31
CA LEU A 61 3.28 0.41 -25.45
C LEU A 61 1.92 1.12 -25.45
N SER A 62 1.77 2.10 -24.57
CA SER A 62 0.59 2.95 -24.48
C SER A 62 0.99 4.42 -24.41
N LEU A 63 0.02 5.32 -24.40
CA LEU A 63 0.28 6.74 -24.13
C LEU A 63 0.84 6.98 -22.73
N LEU A 64 0.58 6.09 -21.78
CA LEU A 64 0.93 6.28 -20.36
C LEU A 64 2.23 5.60 -19.96
N SER A 65 2.59 4.47 -20.62
CA SER A 65 3.74 3.66 -20.22
C SER A 65 4.24 2.76 -21.35
N ALA A 66 5.54 2.40 -21.27
CA ALA A 66 6.12 1.26 -21.98
C ALA A 66 6.43 0.14 -20.99
N GLN A 67 6.20 -1.09 -21.41
CA GLN A 67 6.50 -2.30 -20.67
C GLN A 67 7.00 -3.38 -21.64
N ALA A 68 7.99 -4.14 -21.21
CA ALA A 68 8.44 -5.33 -21.93
C ALA A 68 8.71 -6.46 -20.95
N THR A 69 8.36 -7.67 -21.37
CA THR A 69 8.71 -8.91 -20.67
C THR A 69 9.33 -9.85 -21.68
N ILE A 70 10.52 -10.34 -21.39
CA ILE A 70 11.26 -11.29 -22.21
C ILE A 70 11.65 -12.49 -21.36
N GLU A 71 11.62 -13.67 -21.96
CA GLU A 71 11.91 -14.90 -21.27
C GLU A 71 12.56 -15.94 -22.18
N GLY A 72 13.29 -16.88 -21.61
CA GLY A 72 13.95 -17.90 -22.39
C GLY A 72 14.66 -18.97 -21.57
N PRO A 73 15.22 -19.99 -22.24
CA PRO A 73 15.95 -21.06 -21.58
C PRO A 73 17.28 -20.59 -20.97
N PHE A 74 17.63 -21.19 -19.85
CA PHE A 74 18.92 -21.01 -19.18
C PHE A 74 19.40 -22.33 -18.61
N TYR A 75 20.42 -22.91 -19.24
CA TYR A 75 21.00 -24.20 -18.83
C TYR A 75 19.92 -25.30 -18.67
N LYS A 76 19.58 -25.74 -17.43
CA LYS A 76 18.52 -26.68 -17.11
C LYS A 76 17.30 -25.99 -16.48
N GLY A 77 17.08 -24.73 -16.78
CA GLY A 77 16.02 -23.90 -16.25
C GLY A 77 15.60 -22.83 -17.23
N ALA A 78 15.16 -21.69 -16.73
CA ALA A 78 14.71 -20.56 -17.52
C ALA A 78 14.95 -19.25 -16.78
N TRP A 79 14.75 -18.17 -17.51
CA TRP A 79 14.78 -16.82 -16.97
C TRP A 79 13.60 -16.02 -17.52
N VAL A 80 13.18 -15.05 -16.76
CA VAL A 80 12.24 -13.99 -17.17
C VAL A 80 12.77 -12.65 -16.67
N PHE A 81 12.66 -11.65 -17.52
CA PHE A 81 12.98 -10.26 -17.23
C PHE A 81 11.81 -9.38 -17.67
N SER A 82 11.38 -8.47 -16.81
CA SER A 82 10.31 -7.50 -17.10
C SER A 82 10.76 -6.11 -16.71
N GLY A 83 10.46 -5.12 -17.56
CA GLY A 83 10.71 -3.72 -17.28
C GLY A 83 9.51 -2.85 -17.68
N ARG A 84 9.24 -1.79 -16.91
CA ARG A 84 8.17 -0.83 -17.15
C ARG A 84 8.63 0.58 -16.78
N ARG A 85 8.19 1.59 -17.55
CA ARG A 85 8.30 3.01 -17.19
C ARG A 85 7.07 3.77 -17.66
N THR A 86 6.61 4.71 -16.86
CA THR A 86 5.58 5.70 -17.23
C THR A 86 6.21 6.98 -17.77
N TYR A 87 5.43 7.79 -18.51
CA TYR A 87 5.90 9.04 -19.10
C TYR A 87 5.08 10.26 -18.70
N PHE A 88 4.43 10.26 -17.56
CA PHE A 88 3.66 11.42 -17.10
C PHE A 88 4.54 12.67 -17.04
N ASP A 89 5.81 12.50 -16.61
CA ASP A 89 6.84 13.55 -16.60
C ASP A 89 7.07 14.19 -17.98
N LYS A 90 6.88 13.44 -19.07
CA LYS A 90 7.06 13.94 -20.45
C LYS A 90 5.78 14.47 -21.06
N ILE A 91 4.63 13.85 -20.73
CA ILE A 91 3.33 14.25 -21.27
C ILE A 91 2.88 15.59 -20.68
N PHE A 92 3.09 15.77 -19.38
CA PHE A 92 2.62 16.94 -18.64
C PHE A 92 3.70 17.98 -18.32
N GLN A 93 4.90 17.87 -18.90
CA GLN A 93 6.02 18.77 -18.63
C GLN A 93 5.73 20.26 -18.85
N ASN A 94 4.75 20.59 -19.71
CA ASN A 94 4.35 21.96 -20.02
C ASN A 94 3.04 22.37 -19.33
N VAL A 95 2.55 21.59 -18.36
CA VAL A 95 1.33 21.88 -17.59
C VAL A 95 1.75 22.27 -16.16
N PRO A 96 1.83 23.58 -15.82
CA PRO A 96 2.41 24.03 -14.56
C PRO A 96 1.69 23.53 -13.30
N THR A 97 0.44 23.11 -13.44
CA THR A 97 -0.39 22.63 -12.33
C THR A 97 -0.30 21.12 -12.08
N ILE A 98 0.40 20.40 -12.95
CA ILE A 98 0.58 18.94 -12.82
C ILE A 98 2.06 18.66 -12.54
N PRO A 99 2.38 18.14 -11.34
CA PRO A 99 3.77 17.83 -11.02
C PRO A 99 4.35 16.78 -11.97
N PRO A 100 5.58 16.94 -12.44
CA PRO A 100 6.29 15.93 -13.20
C PRO A 100 6.52 14.70 -12.34
N TYR A 101 5.79 13.65 -12.63
CA TYR A 101 5.85 12.38 -11.92
C TYR A 101 6.11 11.24 -12.89
N TYR A 102 6.95 10.31 -12.53
CA TYR A 102 7.10 9.02 -13.21
C TYR A 102 7.45 7.91 -12.22
N PHE A 103 7.23 6.70 -12.65
CA PHE A 103 7.79 5.54 -11.98
C PHE A 103 8.34 4.54 -12.99
N TYR A 104 9.24 3.70 -12.51
CA TYR A 104 9.74 2.57 -13.27
C TYR A 104 9.89 1.33 -12.38
N ASP A 105 9.75 0.17 -13.01
CA ASP A 105 9.93 -1.15 -12.40
C ASP A 105 10.84 -2.01 -13.25
N ILE A 106 11.68 -2.78 -12.57
CA ILE A 106 12.47 -3.85 -13.13
C ILE A 106 12.27 -5.09 -12.27
N GLN A 107 11.89 -6.20 -12.89
CA GLN A 107 11.65 -7.46 -12.23
C GLN A 107 12.33 -8.57 -13.01
N SER A 108 13.06 -9.46 -12.32
CA SER A 108 13.67 -10.62 -12.95
C SER A 108 13.63 -11.84 -12.06
N HIS A 109 13.53 -12.99 -12.68
CA HIS A 109 13.65 -14.28 -12.04
C HIS A 109 14.42 -15.24 -12.95
N ILE A 110 15.36 -15.96 -12.38
CA ILE A 110 16.14 -16.99 -13.07
C ILE A 110 16.26 -18.22 -12.18
N TYR A 111 16.11 -19.39 -12.75
CA TYR A 111 16.39 -20.62 -12.03
C TYR A 111 17.09 -21.65 -12.88
N THR A 112 17.74 -22.60 -12.22
CA THR A 112 18.33 -23.78 -12.86
C THR A 112 18.23 -24.99 -11.94
N ASP A 113 17.93 -26.14 -12.52
CA ASP A 113 18.00 -27.41 -11.83
C ASP A 113 19.45 -27.92 -11.86
N LEU A 114 20.16 -27.81 -10.73
CA LEU A 114 21.55 -28.26 -10.58
C LEU A 114 21.63 -29.77 -10.71
N THR A 115 20.67 -30.45 -10.09
CA THR A 115 20.45 -31.91 -10.18
C THR A 115 18.95 -32.17 -10.29
N SER A 116 18.53 -33.45 -10.41
CA SER A 116 17.10 -33.83 -10.34
C SER A 116 16.44 -33.54 -8.98
N LYS A 117 17.24 -33.23 -7.95
CA LYS A 117 16.78 -32.97 -6.58
C LYS A 117 17.05 -31.55 -6.11
N ASP A 118 17.89 -30.81 -6.81
CA ASP A 118 18.40 -29.51 -6.37
C ASP A 118 18.10 -28.42 -7.38
N ARG A 119 17.45 -27.35 -6.94
CA ARG A 119 17.15 -26.15 -7.74
C ARG A 119 17.71 -24.92 -7.04
N LEU A 120 18.36 -24.07 -7.80
CA LEU A 120 18.76 -22.73 -7.39
C LEU A 120 17.93 -21.71 -8.17
N SER A 121 17.39 -20.73 -7.46
CA SER A 121 16.64 -19.61 -8.03
C SER A 121 17.16 -18.27 -7.51
N LEU A 122 17.23 -17.27 -8.39
CA LEU A 122 17.57 -15.90 -8.05
C LEU A 122 16.43 -15.00 -8.50
N SER A 123 16.06 -14.04 -7.67
CA SER A 123 15.04 -13.03 -8.03
C SER A 123 15.55 -11.65 -7.69
N PHE A 124 15.19 -10.69 -8.53
CA PHE A 124 15.48 -9.29 -8.36
C PHE A 124 14.22 -8.47 -8.67
N TYR A 125 13.99 -7.44 -7.86
CA TYR A 125 12.97 -6.42 -8.11
C TYR A 125 13.55 -5.05 -7.73
N ASN A 126 13.26 -4.03 -8.53
CA ASN A 126 13.51 -2.64 -8.21
C ASN A 126 12.38 -1.79 -8.81
N GLY A 127 11.67 -1.07 -7.96
CA GLY A 127 10.63 -0.11 -8.34
C GLY A 127 10.89 1.22 -7.67
N VAL A 128 10.80 2.31 -8.42
CA VAL A 128 11.06 3.67 -7.94
C VAL A 128 10.02 4.62 -8.50
N ASP A 129 9.50 5.45 -7.63
CA ASP A 129 8.69 6.62 -7.94
C ASP A 129 9.55 7.87 -7.79
N ASP A 130 9.33 8.85 -8.66
CA ASP A 130 10.06 10.11 -8.68
C ASP A 130 9.09 11.25 -8.98
N LEU A 131 9.05 12.23 -8.11
CA LEU A 131 8.19 13.41 -8.14
C LEU A 131 9.04 14.65 -7.94
N LEU A 132 9.09 15.53 -8.90
CA LEU A 132 9.77 16.81 -8.80
C LEU A 132 8.80 17.93 -9.15
N PHE A 133 8.53 18.83 -8.22
CA PHE A 133 7.65 19.97 -8.43
C PHE A 133 8.34 21.27 -8.02
N ASP A 134 9.22 21.76 -8.88
CA ASP A 134 10.10 22.90 -8.63
C ASP A 134 9.35 24.18 -8.22
N THR A 135 8.15 24.42 -8.74
CA THR A 135 7.34 25.62 -8.42
C THR A 135 7.03 25.75 -6.95
N PHE A 136 6.92 24.62 -6.23
CA PHE A 136 6.62 24.59 -4.79
C PHE A 136 7.80 24.05 -3.96
N GLY A 137 8.96 23.82 -4.59
CA GLY A 137 10.09 23.17 -3.92
C GLY A 137 9.74 21.79 -3.35
N LEU A 138 8.76 21.10 -3.97
CA LEU A 138 8.32 19.79 -3.55
C LEU A 138 9.09 18.72 -4.32
N THR A 139 9.81 17.89 -3.58
CA THR A 139 10.51 16.71 -4.13
C THR A 139 10.03 15.47 -3.41
N GLY A 140 9.94 14.35 -4.13
CA GLY A 140 9.60 13.07 -3.54
C GLY A 140 10.20 11.94 -4.35
N ARG A 141 10.93 11.05 -3.69
CA ARG A 141 11.47 9.84 -4.29
C ARG A 141 11.32 8.69 -3.33
N TRP A 142 10.70 7.61 -3.78
CA TRP A 142 10.51 6.43 -2.93
C TRP A 142 10.56 5.16 -3.76
N GLY A 143 10.83 4.05 -3.09
CA GLY A 143 10.88 2.79 -3.82
C GLY A 143 11.30 1.61 -3.00
N ASN A 144 11.34 0.47 -3.70
CA ASN A 144 11.79 -0.81 -3.17
C ASN A 144 12.86 -1.42 -4.06
N ARG A 145 13.85 -2.05 -3.45
CA ARG A 145 14.82 -2.91 -4.13
C ARG A 145 14.90 -4.23 -3.38
N THR A 146 14.68 -5.35 -4.05
CA THR A 146 14.83 -6.67 -3.42
C THR A 146 15.73 -7.58 -4.25
N VAL A 147 16.55 -8.35 -3.55
CA VAL A 147 17.36 -9.43 -4.12
C VAL A 147 17.12 -10.66 -3.29
N SER A 148 16.94 -11.82 -3.91
CA SER A 148 16.84 -13.07 -3.18
C SER A 148 17.48 -14.24 -3.92
N ALA A 149 18.03 -15.15 -3.15
CA ALA A 149 18.52 -16.45 -3.59
C ALA A 149 17.78 -17.54 -2.83
N GLN A 150 17.21 -18.48 -3.55
CA GLN A 150 16.51 -19.62 -2.97
C GLN A 150 17.13 -20.92 -3.47
N TYR A 151 17.49 -21.79 -2.54
CA TYR A 151 17.92 -23.14 -2.82
C TYR A 151 16.88 -24.13 -2.33
N ARG A 152 16.32 -24.94 -3.25
CA ARG A 152 15.37 -26.00 -2.94
C ARG A 152 16.05 -27.34 -3.12
N ARG A 153 15.91 -28.22 -2.10
CA ARG A 153 16.40 -29.61 -2.13
C ARG A 153 15.32 -30.60 -1.78
N VAL A 154 15.19 -31.61 -2.62
CA VAL A 154 14.38 -32.82 -2.35
C VAL A 154 15.28 -33.82 -1.63
N PHE A 155 15.21 -33.89 -0.30
CA PHE A 155 15.99 -34.82 0.51
C PHE A 155 15.54 -36.27 0.34
N SER A 156 14.21 -36.46 0.27
CA SER A 156 13.58 -37.74 0.02
C SER A 156 12.20 -37.53 -0.65
N GLU A 157 11.50 -38.58 -1.03
CA GLU A 157 10.12 -38.52 -1.53
C GLU A 157 9.15 -37.84 -0.54
N LYS A 158 9.50 -37.82 0.74
CA LYS A 158 8.67 -37.26 1.83
C LYS A 158 9.18 -35.95 2.39
N LEU A 159 10.39 -35.51 2.07
CA LEU A 159 10.99 -34.31 2.70
C LEU A 159 11.59 -33.38 1.65
N ILE A 160 11.06 -32.17 1.61
CA ILE A 160 11.56 -31.04 0.79
C ILE A 160 12.00 -29.93 1.71
N GLY A 161 13.18 -29.35 1.46
CA GLY A 161 13.68 -28.16 2.13
C GLY A 161 13.85 -26.99 1.15
N ASN A 162 13.53 -25.80 1.60
CA ASN A 162 13.75 -24.54 0.92
C ASN A 162 14.58 -23.63 1.82
N PHE A 163 15.72 -23.16 1.32
CA PHE A 163 16.62 -22.24 2.00
C PHE A 163 16.59 -20.90 1.25
N LEU A 164 16.36 -19.83 1.97
CA LEU A 164 16.22 -18.48 1.42
C LEU A 164 17.26 -17.57 2.06
N TYR A 165 17.93 -16.81 1.22
CA TYR A 165 18.57 -15.54 1.58
C TYR A 165 17.89 -14.42 0.80
N ALA A 166 17.54 -13.33 1.46
CA ALA A 166 16.96 -12.18 0.81
C ALA A 166 17.44 -10.88 1.46
N ASN A 167 17.59 -9.85 0.66
CA ASN A 167 17.75 -8.48 1.12
C ASN A 167 16.69 -7.62 0.45
N SER A 168 16.02 -6.78 1.24
CA SER A 168 15.02 -5.83 0.80
C SER A 168 15.37 -4.46 1.35
N LEU A 169 15.48 -3.47 0.48
CA LEU A 169 15.66 -2.07 0.81
C LEU A 169 14.40 -1.32 0.40
N PHE A 170 13.80 -0.62 1.35
CA PHE A 170 12.76 0.40 1.12
C PHE A 170 13.34 1.76 1.47
N PHE A 171 12.97 2.79 0.71
CA PHE A 171 13.37 4.16 1.01
C PHE A 171 12.27 5.15 0.61
N THR A 172 12.19 6.24 1.34
CA THR A 172 11.46 7.46 0.99
C THR A 172 12.34 8.66 1.26
N GLU A 173 12.41 9.57 0.30
CA GLU A 173 13.07 10.87 0.38
C GLU A 173 12.00 11.90 0.04
N PHE A 174 11.72 12.83 0.94
CA PHE A 174 10.69 13.85 0.76
C PHE A 174 11.27 15.21 1.12
N GLY A 175 11.09 16.20 0.24
CA GLY A 175 11.52 17.58 0.46
C GLY A 175 10.41 18.57 0.18
N LEU A 176 10.34 19.62 0.98
CA LEU A 176 9.39 20.73 0.82
C LEU A 176 10.07 22.06 1.13
N GLY A 177 9.92 23.05 0.25
CA GLY A 177 10.49 24.39 0.45
C GLY A 177 11.90 24.59 -0.14
N GLY A 178 12.35 23.68 -1.00
CA GLY A 178 13.66 23.76 -1.68
C GLY A 178 14.84 23.49 -0.75
N SER A 179 16.00 24.08 -1.03
CA SER A 179 17.25 23.82 -0.29
C SER A 179 17.22 24.23 1.18
N ASN A 180 16.39 25.20 1.56
CA ASN A 180 16.24 25.65 2.94
C ASN A 180 14.95 25.13 3.60
N GLY A 181 14.35 24.12 3.02
CA GLY A 181 13.08 23.56 3.47
C GLY A 181 13.22 22.37 4.39
N LEU A 182 12.09 21.69 4.56
CA LEU A 182 11.97 20.41 5.25
C LEU A 182 12.46 19.29 4.35
N VAL A 183 13.34 18.43 4.87
CA VAL A 183 13.74 17.16 4.23
C VAL A 183 13.48 16.02 5.20
N SER A 184 12.78 15.00 4.74
CA SER A 184 12.47 13.81 5.54
C SER A 184 12.87 12.56 4.76
N ASP A 185 13.76 11.76 5.35
CA ASP A 185 14.23 10.49 4.78
C ASP A 185 13.84 9.33 5.69
N ASN A 186 13.33 8.26 5.10
CA ASN A 186 13.05 7.02 5.82
C ASN A 186 13.57 5.83 5.02
N GLN A 187 14.35 4.97 5.66
CA GLN A 187 14.94 3.79 5.04
C GLN A 187 14.75 2.55 5.90
N ILE A 188 14.43 1.44 5.25
CA ILE A 188 14.39 0.10 5.86
C ILE A 188 15.30 -0.82 5.07
N ASP A 189 16.25 -1.42 5.73
CA ASP A 189 17.07 -2.53 5.22
C ASP A 189 16.65 -3.82 5.93
N ASP A 190 16.19 -4.85 5.20
CA ASP A 190 15.70 -6.13 5.73
C ASP A 190 16.51 -7.27 5.12
N ALA A 191 17.50 -7.75 5.84
CA ALA A 191 18.24 -8.96 5.49
C ALA A 191 17.62 -10.18 6.17
N THR A 192 17.11 -11.10 5.37
CA THR A 192 16.37 -12.30 5.81
C THR A 192 17.11 -13.57 5.42
N VAL A 193 17.30 -14.48 6.38
CA VAL A 193 17.70 -15.88 6.15
C VAL A 193 16.60 -16.79 6.67
N ALA A 194 16.17 -17.77 5.88
CA ALA A 194 15.14 -18.71 6.30
C ALA A 194 15.41 -20.13 5.79
N ALA A 195 14.99 -21.11 6.59
CA ALA A 195 14.96 -22.52 6.24
C ALA A 195 13.58 -23.09 6.50
N ASN A 196 12.92 -23.60 5.46
CA ASN A 196 11.55 -24.09 5.51
C ASN A 196 11.51 -25.54 4.99
N PHE A 197 10.87 -26.42 5.72
CA PHE A 197 10.74 -27.82 5.41
C PHE A 197 9.28 -28.22 5.25
N SER A 198 9.01 -29.07 4.26
CA SER A 198 7.72 -29.74 4.08
C SER A 198 7.93 -31.24 4.20
N TRP A 199 7.30 -31.84 5.21
CA TRP A 199 7.36 -33.26 5.46
C TRP A 199 6.01 -33.91 5.20
N PHE A 200 5.92 -34.68 4.11
CA PHE A 200 4.74 -35.46 3.71
C PHE A 200 4.75 -36.79 4.46
N LYS A 201 4.21 -36.77 5.68
CA LYS A 201 4.23 -37.95 6.57
C LYS A 201 3.37 -39.09 6.01
N SER A 202 2.18 -38.76 5.50
CA SER A 202 1.25 -39.66 4.83
C SER A 202 0.41 -38.87 3.80
N SER A 203 -0.52 -39.54 3.10
CA SER A 203 -1.51 -38.91 2.23
C SER A 203 -2.41 -37.91 2.97
N GLU A 204 -2.69 -38.16 4.24
CA GLU A 204 -3.56 -37.33 5.08
C GLU A 204 -2.79 -36.28 5.87
N SER A 205 -1.45 -36.38 5.99
CA SER A 205 -0.69 -35.57 6.96
C SER A 205 0.56 -34.96 6.33
N THR A 206 0.60 -33.62 6.33
CA THR A 206 1.77 -32.84 5.93
C THR A 206 2.16 -31.90 7.07
N LEU A 207 3.41 -32.01 7.54
CA LEU A 207 4.00 -31.08 8.51
C LEU A 207 4.90 -30.10 7.77
N LYS A 208 4.62 -28.81 7.91
CA LYS A 208 5.54 -27.72 7.52
C LYS A 208 6.15 -27.12 8.75
N PHE A 209 7.46 -26.94 8.77
CA PHE A 209 8.19 -26.31 9.87
C PHE A 209 9.40 -25.54 9.34
N GLY A 210 9.86 -24.57 10.09
CA GLY A 210 10.99 -23.78 9.67
C GLY A 210 11.44 -22.76 10.69
N ALA A 211 12.52 -22.08 10.35
CA ALA A 211 13.07 -20.98 11.12
C ALA A 211 13.47 -19.84 10.18
N GLN A 212 13.39 -18.63 10.70
CA GLN A 212 13.69 -17.39 9.99
C GLN A 212 14.44 -16.46 10.94
N MET A 213 15.47 -15.80 10.42
CA MET A 213 16.16 -14.71 11.08
C MET A 213 16.13 -13.49 10.17
N LYS A 214 15.77 -12.34 10.72
CA LYS A 214 15.84 -11.04 10.06
C LYS A 214 16.78 -10.12 10.84
N THR A 215 17.60 -9.40 10.10
CA THR A 215 18.32 -8.23 10.61
C THR A 215 17.72 -7.02 9.92
N LEU A 216 17.16 -6.14 10.71
CA LEU A 216 16.46 -4.95 10.22
C LEU A 216 17.35 -3.73 10.51
N GLY A 217 17.40 -2.78 9.57
CA GLY A 217 17.98 -1.47 9.76
C GLY A 217 16.93 -0.43 9.49
N PHE A 218 16.66 0.45 10.46
CA PHE A 218 15.76 1.58 10.30
C PHE A 218 16.53 2.87 10.45
N LEU A 219 16.40 3.74 9.46
CA LEU A 219 16.87 5.11 9.51
C LEU A 219 15.69 6.02 9.19
N TYR A 220 15.40 6.95 10.09
CA TYR A 220 14.47 8.03 9.85
C TYR A 220 15.15 9.33 10.26
N THR A 221 15.22 10.29 9.34
CA THR A 221 15.78 11.62 9.60
C THR A 221 14.80 12.70 9.17
N ASN A 222 14.79 13.78 9.92
CA ASN A 222 14.04 14.98 9.59
C ASN A 222 14.98 16.18 9.78
N SER A 223 15.15 16.98 8.72
CA SER A 223 16.03 18.14 8.71
C SER A 223 15.26 19.38 8.24
N PHE A 224 15.61 20.53 8.80
CA PHE A 224 15.08 21.82 8.38
C PHE A 224 16.24 22.81 8.26
N ASN A 225 16.32 23.55 7.14
CA ASN A 225 17.44 24.46 6.84
C ASN A 225 18.81 23.75 6.97
N ASP A 226 18.96 22.57 6.40
CA ASP A 226 20.17 21.73 6.49
C ASP A 226 20.58 21.35 7.92
N SER A 227 19.76 21.65 8.93
CA SER A 227 19.98 21.26 10.32
C SER A 227 19.15 20.04 10.66
N LEU A 228 19.81 19.00 11.15
CA LEU A 228 19.14 17.77 11.61
C LEU A 228 18.30 18.10 12.86
N GLN A 229 17.00 17.88 12.75
CA GLN A 229 16.03 18.09 13.84
C GLN A 229 15.76 16.80 14.61
N PHE A 230 15.76 15.67 13.89
CA PHE A 230 15.37 14.40 14.46
C PHE A 230 16.01 13.23 13.72
N GLU A 231 16.48 12.20 14.45
CA GLU A 231 17.01 10.96 13.89
C GLU A 231 16.57 9.75 14.73
N ILE A 232 16.07 8.72 14.05
CA ILE A 232 15.94 7.36 14.60
C ILE A 232 16.83 6.44 13.78
N ASN A 233 17.79 5.78 14.43
CA ASN A 233 18.68 4.81 13.79
C ASN A 233 18.77 3.55 14.65
N THR A 234 18.05 2.50 14.25
CA THR A 234 17.96 1.26 15.01
C THR A 234 18.23 0.03 14.13
N LYS A 235 18.81 -1.01 14.73
CA LYS A 235 19.18 -2.24 14.01
C LYS A 235 18.73 -3.50 14.76
N PRO A 236 17.40 -3.68 14.95
CA PRO A 236 16.89 -4.84 15.66
C PRO A 236 17.00 -6.14 14.85
N LYS A 237 16.96 -7.26 15.58
CA LYS A 237 16.93 -8.60 15.00
C LYS A 237 15.65 -9.32 15.41
N GLU A 238 15.02 -9.97 14.45
CA GLU A 238 13.86 -10.84 14.67
C GLU A 238 14.28 -12.28 14.37
N PHE A 239 14.04 -13.18 15.31
CA PHE A 239 14.13 -14.61 15.09
C PHE A 239 12.75 -15.22 15.24
N ALA A 240 12.36 -16.12 14.33
CA ALA A 240 11.10 -16.83 14.42
C ALA A 240 11.24 -18.27 14.01
N THR A 241 10.53 -19.15 14.71
CA THR A 241 10.36 -20.56 14.32
C THR A 241 8.89 -20.90 14.26
N TYR A 242 8.53 -21.85 13.41
CA TYR A 242 7.13 -22.27 13.28
C TYR A 242 6.99 -23.75 12.96
N ALA A 243 5.84 -24.28 13.33
CA ALA A 243 5.36 -25.59 12.90
C ALA A 243 3.87 -25.51 12.56
N LYS A 244 3.45 -26.11 11.44
CA LYS A 244 2.06 -26.20 10.99
C LYS A 244 1.79 -27.61 10.49
N LEU A 245 0.77 -28.26 11.04
CA LEU A 245 0.28 -29.55 10.60
C LEU A 245 -0.97 -29.35 9.73
N LYS A 246 -0.98 -29.86 8.51
CA LYS A 246 -2.19 -30.07 7.73
C LYS A 246 -2.59 -31.52 7.85
N TYR A 247 -3.78 -31.77 8.42
CA TYR A 247 -4.26 -33.12 8.71
C TYR A 247 -5.68 -33.31 8.20
N SER A 248 -5.86 -34.24 7.26
CA SER A 248 -7.16 -34.70 6.80
C SER A 248 -7.70 -35.72 7.79
N ALA A 249 -8.47 -35.25 8.79
CA ALA A 249 -9.04 -36.10 9.84
C ALA A 249 -10.11 -37.04 9.30
N SER A 250 -10.73 -36.67 8.18
CA SER A 250 -11.61 -37.52 7.37
C SER A 250 -11.65 -36.99 5.94
N GLU A 251 -12.35 -37.68 5.03
CA GLU A 251 -12.59 -37.18 3.66
C GLU A 251 -13.24 -35.78 3.62
N LYS A 252 -13.95 -35.41 4.68
CA LYS A 252 -14.70 -34.14 4.76
C LYS A 252 -14.05 -33.10 5.67
N LEU A 253 -13.08 -33.48 6.52
CA LEU A 253 -12.55 -32.58 7.54
C LEU A 253 -11.04 -32.43 7.44
N ILE A 254 -10.58 -31.23 7.17
CA ILE A 254 -9.17 -30.84 7.17
C ILE A 254 -8.93 -29.89 8.36
N LEU A 255 -7.92 -30.18 9.16
CA LEU A 255 -7.49 -29.40 10.33
C LEU A 255 -6.07 -28.87 10.09
N GLU A 256 -5.83 -27.62 10.45
CA GLU A 256 -4.52 -26.97 10.30
C GLU A 256 -4.10 -26.24 11.60
N PRO A 257 -3.73 -26.97 12.69
CA PRO A 257 -3.09 -26.34 13.84
C PRO A 257 -1.68 -25.85 13.50
N GLY A 258 -1.31 -24.70 14.05
CA GLY A 258 -0.01 -24.09 13.87
C GLY A 258 0.45 -23.32 15.10
N LEU A 259 1.75 -23.27 15.28
CA LEU A 259 2.43 -22.47 16.30
C LEU A 259 3.57 -21.72 15.63
N ARG A 260 3.69 -20.43 15.91
CA ARG A 260 4.87 -19.63 15.61
C ARG A 260 5.38 -19.01 16.92
N ILE A 261 6.68 -19.04 17.10
CA ILE A 261 7.36 -18.39 18.23
C ILE A 261 8.24 -17.31 17.64
N ASN A 262 8.02 -16.06 18.08
CA ASN A 262 8.81 -14.91 17.67
C ASN A 262 9.67 -14.46 18.86
N LEU A 263 10.92 -14.10 18.57
CA LEU A 263 11.86 -13.45 19.47
C LEU A 263 12.31 -12.16 18.79
N TYR A 264 12.36 -11.08 19.54
CA TYR A 264 12.81 -9.79 19.07
C TYR A 264 13.84 -9.27 20.07
N ASP A 265 15.06 -9.00 19.61
CA ASP A 265 16.23 -8.76 20.49
C ASP A 265 16.11 -7.51 21.35
N VAL A 266 15.26 -6.59 20.96
CA VAL A 266 14.90 -5.41 21.77
C VAL A 266 14.23 -5.79 23.10
N TYR A 267 13.53 -6.95 23.14
CA TYR A 267 12.91 -7.52 24.35
C TYR A 267 13.64 -8.82 24.73
N SER A 268 14.83 -8.69 25.31
CA SER A 268 15.77 -9.78 25.52
C SER A 268 15.22 -11.03 26.23
N ASP A 269 14.23 -10.85 27.10
CA ASP A 269 13.65 -11.92 27.93
C ASP A 269 12.22 -12.31 27.53
N SER A 270 11.73 -11.80 26.38
CA SER A 270 10.36 -11.99 25.96
C SER A 270 10.20 -12.93 24.78
N ILE A 271 9.28 -13.86 24.90
CA ILE A 271 8.85 -14.80 23.87
C ILE A 271 7.44 -14.46 23.45
N PHE A 272 7.21 -14.32 22.15
CA PHE A 272 5.90 -13.95 21.59
C PHE A 272 5.30 -15.14 20.82
N PRO A 273 4.50 -16.01 21.49
CA PRO A 273 3.87 -17.14 20.83
C PRO A 273 2.62 -16.73 20.07
N ASP A 274 2.48 -17.19 18.83
CA ASP A 274 1.33 -17.06 17.97
C ASP A 274 0.71 -18.44 17.73
N LEU A 275 -0.41 -18.71 18.40
CA LEU A 275 -1.22 -19.90 18.17
C LEU A 275 -2.18 -19.65 17.02
N ARG A 276 -2.31 -20.60 16.11
CA ARG A 276 -3.16 -20.50 14.92
C ARG A 276 -3.85 -21.82 14.66
N PHE A 277 -5.11 -21.74 14.26
CA PHE A 277 -5.87 -22.92 13.93
C PHE A 277 -6.77 -22.63 12.74
N GLY A 278 -6.71 -23.48 11.72
CA GLY A 278 -7.58 -23.49 10.56
C GLY A 278 -8.37 -24.80 10.49
N MET A 279 -9.58 -24.71 9.97
CA MET A 279 -10.44 -25.86 9.71
C MET A 279 -11.17 -25.65 8.39
N LYS A 280 -11.19 -26.67 7.54
CA LYS A 280 -12.05 -26.74 6.36
C LYS A 280 -12.93 -27.97 6.43
N TYR A 281 -14.25 -27.76 6.38
CA TYR A 281 -15.24 -28.82 6.38
C TYR A 281 -16.00 -28.87 5.05
N LEU A 282 -15.98 -30.03 4.39
CA LEU A 282 -16.67 -30.29 3.14
C LEU A 282 -18.10 -30.71 3.45
N LEU A 283 -19.06 -29.83 3.17
CA LEU A 283 -20.49 -30.15 3.27
C LEU A 283 -20.88 -31.16 2.18
N ASN A 284 -20.36 -30.94 0.97
CA ASN A 284 -20.41 -31.86 -0.18
C ASN A 284 -19.25 -31.48 -1.15
N ASP A 285 -19.19 -32.12 -2.32
CA ASP A 285 -18.09 -31.97 -3.27
C ASP A 285 -17.83 -30.53 -3.72
N ASN A 286 -18.83 -29.65 -3.63
CA ASN A 286 -18.77 -28.28 -4.15
C ASN A 286 -18.99 -27.20 -3.07
N ARG A 287 -19.20 -27.57 -1.80
CA ARG A 287 -19.51 -26.63 -0.69
C ARG A 287 -18.60 -26.85 0.49
N TYR A 288 -18.07 -25.76 0.99
CA TYR A 288 -17.09 -25.77 2.06
C TYR A 288 -17.44 -24.76 3.14
N LEU A 289 -17.20 -25.15 4.40
CA LEU A 289 -17.12 -24.23 5.53
C LEU A 289 -15.67 -24.09 5.94
N ASN A 290 -15.22 -22.85 6.08
CA ASN A 290 -13.89 -22.48 6.54
C ASN A 290 -14.00 -21.79 7.90
N PHE A 291 -13.15 -22.18 8.82
CA PHE A 291 -13.00 -21.52 10.12
C PHE A 291 -11.53 -21.30 10.39
N SER A 292 -11.18 -20.13 10.89
CA SER A 292 -9.81 -19.82 11.26
C SER A 292 -9.77 -18.91 12.49
N VAL A 293 -8.82 -19.14 13.37
CA VAL A 293 -8.55 -18.32 14.55
C VAL A 293 -7.04 -18.24 14.77
N GLY A 294 -6.53 -17.10 15.23
CA GLY A 294 -5.11 -16.97 15.51
C GLY A 294 -4.71 -15.66 16.16
N ASN A 295 -3.50 -15.70 16.75
CA ASN A 295 -2.82 -14.55 17.30
C ASN A 295 -1.62 -14.17 16.43
N TYR A 296 -1.30 -12.87 16.40
CA TYR A 296 -0.27 -12.29 15.54
C TYR A 296 0.45 -11.16 16.26
N HIS A 297 1.78 -11.10 16.15
CA HIS A 297 2.59 -9.99 16.65
C HIS A 297 3.27 -9.27 15.49
N GLN A 298 3.44 -7.94 15.65
CA GLN A 298 4.14 -7.09 14.70
C GLN A 298 5.11 -6.18 15.46
N PHE A 299 6.38 -6.16 15.05
CA PHE A 299 7.48 -5.45 15.70
C PHE A 299 7.92 -4.19 14.95
N ILE A 300 7.27 -3.88 13.85
CA ILE A 300 7.48 -2.67 13.07
C ILE A 300 6.14 -1.99 12.83
N ALA A 301 6.13 -0.67 12.81
CA ALA A 301 4.92 0.10 12.65
C ALA A 301 5.11 1.19 11.58
N THR A 302 4.02 1.67 11.02
CA THR A 302 4.01 2.90 10.26
C THR A 302 3.73 4.06 11.20
N PHE A 303 4.48 5.11 11.01
CA PHE A 303 4.33 6.36 11.74
C PHE A 303 3.27 7.21 11.04
N GLN A 304 2.11 7.39 11.68
CA GLN A 304 0.99 8.13 11.11
C GLN A 304 0.42 9.11 12.14
N ASP A 305 0.18 10.32 11.68
CA ASP A 305 -0.62 11.30 12.40
C ASP A 305 -2.08 11.17 11.96
N ASP A 306 -2.99 10.92 12.89
CA ASP A 306 -4.44 10.79 12.61
C ASP A 306 -5.09 12.16 12.29
N TYR A 307 -4.43 13.28 12.59
CA TYR A 307 -4.89 14.62 12.21
C TYR A 307 -4.42 15.04 10.82
N ASN A 308 -3.20 14.65 10.46
CA ASN A 308 -2.56 15.00 9.19
C ASN A 308 -1.84 13.77 8.59
N PRO A 309 -2.58 12.81 8.02
CA PRO A 309 -1.99 11.58 7.51
C PRO A 309 -0.90 11.86 6.48
N ASN A 310 0.24 11.20 6.63
CA ASN A 310 1.35 11.30 5.71
C ASN A 310 0.96 10.80 4.31
N ILE A 311 1.52 11.41 3.27
CA ILE A 311 1.33 10.96 1.88
C ILE A 311 2.07 9.63 1.65
N LEU A 312 3.21 9.46 2.31
CA LEU A 312 4.06 8.28 2.23
C LEU A 312 4.17 7.62 3.61
N ASP A 313 4.12 6.30 3.63
CA ASP A 313 4.31 5.54 4.86
C ASP A 313 5.75 5.71 5.37
N GLN A 314 5.87 6.13 6.61
CA GLN A 314 7.14 6.18 7.33
C GLN A 314 7.18 5.00 8.31
N TRP A 315 8.23 4.20 8.22
CA TRP A 315 8.35 2.97 8.99
C TRP A 315 9.34 3.14 10.13
N ILE A 316 8.96 2.61 11.29
CA ILE A 316 9.79 2.57 12.49
C ILE A 316 9.80 1.15 13.08
N ALA A 317 10.89 0.82 13.75
CA ALA A 317 10.95 -0.34 14.62
C ALA A 317 10.43 0.03 16.01
N VAL A 318 9.70 -0.89 16.66
CA VAL A 318 9.36 -0.70 18.07
C VAL A 318 10.59 -0.93 18.95
N ASP A 319 10.74 -0.10 19.96
CA ASP A 319 11.78 -0.21 21.01
C ASP A 319 11.20 -0.82 22.30
N ASN A 320 11.99 -0.94 23.35
CA ASN A 320 11.57 -1.53 24.62
C ASN A 320 10.69 -0.62 25.48
N SER A 321 10.47 0.63 25.08
CA SER A 321 9.59 1.57 25.78
C SER A 321 8.10 1.33 25.49
N VAL A 322 7.78 0.63 24.39
CA VAL A 322 6.41 0.31 23.99
C VAL A 322 6.26 -1.19 23.73
N SER A 323 5.06 -1.72 23.93
CA SER A 323 4.78 -3.14 23.63
C SER A 323 4.56 -3.35 22.13
N PRO A 324 4.97 -4.50 21.56
CA PRO A 324 4.71 -4.80 20.18
C PRO A 324 3.21 -4.94 19.91
N ALA A 325 2.79 -4.50 18.72
CA ALA A 325 1.39 -4.62 18.33
C ALA A 325 0.97 -6.08 18.21
N LYS A 326 -0.24 -6.39 18.69
CA LYS A 326 -0.82 -7.74 18.72
C LYS A 326 -2.22 -7.74 18.13
N SER A 327 -2.56 -8.76 17.35
CA SER A 327 -3.94 -8.99 16.87
C SER A 327 -4.41 -10.39 17.23
N SER A 328 -5.66 -10.49 17.69
CA SER A 328 -6.40 -11.75 17.83
C SER A 328 -7.53 -11.76 16.82
N GLN A 329 -7.64 -12.80 16.01
CA GLN A 329 -8.56 -12.82 14.87
C GLN A 329 -9.36 -14.10 14.82
N ILE A 330 -10.61 -13.98 14.37
CA ILE A 330 -11.48 -15.08 14.02
C ILE A 330 -12.13 -14.82 12.66
N VAL A 331 -12.18 -15.84 11.83
CA VAL A 331 -12.79 -15.79 10.48
C VAL A 331 -13.66 -17.02 10.29
N LEU A 332 -14.87 -16.81 9.80
CA LEU A 332 -15.80 -17.86 9.39
C LEU A 332 -16.19 -17.64 7.93
N GLY A 333 -16.04 -18.66 7.10
CA GLY A 333 -16.30 -18.57 5.67
C GLY A 333 -17.19 -19.72 5.15
N TYR A 334 -17.95 -19.38 4.12
CA TYR A 334 -18.66 -20.34 3.26
C TYR A 334 -18.21 -20.15 1.84
N GLU A 335 -17.93 -21.26 1.13
CA GLU A 335 -17.50 -21.29 -0.26
C GLU A 335 -18.29 -22.32 -1.03
N GLU A 336 -18.80 -21.95 -2.20
CA GLU A 336 -19.56 -22.84 -3.09
C GLU A 336 -19.12 -22.70 -4.55
N TYR A 337 -18.93 -23.83 -5.21
CA TYR A 337 -18.74 -23.92 -6.66
C TYR A 337 -20.00 -24.46 -7.31
N ILE A 338 -20.56 -23.72 -8.27
CA ILE A 338 -21.78 -24.08 -8.97
C ILE A 338 -21.43 -24.44 -10.43
N LYS A 339 -21.61 -25.68 -10.78
CA LYS A 339 -21.36 -26.21 -12.14
C LYS A 339 -19.94 -25.93 -12.67
N ASP A 340 -18.95 -25.84 -11.79
CA ASP A 340 -17.56 -25.47 -12.12
C ASP A 340 -17.42 -24.13 -12.90
N LEU A 341 -18.49 -23.35 -12.93
CA LEU A 341 -18.61 -22.11 -13.68
C LEU A 341 -18.66 -20.89 -12.76
N TYR A 342 -19.29 -21.03 -11.62
CA TYR A 342 -19.43 -19.94 -10.65
C TYR A 342 -18.79 -20.31 -9.33
N LYS A 343 -18.10 -19.37 -8.72
CA LYS A 343 -17.62 -19.43 -7.34
C LYS A 343 -18.36 -18.36 -6.53
N ILE A 344 -18.90 -18.74 -5.38
CA ILE A 344 -19.50 -17.84 -4.40
C ILE A 344 -18.74 -18.03 -3.08
N GLN A 345 -18.38 -16.92 -2.42
CA GLN A 345 -17.72 -16.93 -1.14
C GLN A 345 -18.34 -15.86 -0.23
N VAL A 346 -18.59 -16.23 1.02
CA VAL A 346 -19.07 -15.35 2.08
C VAL A 346 -18.14 -15.53 3.27
N GLU A 347 -17.57 -14.43 3.78
CA GLU A 347 -16.68 -14.45 4.93
C GLU A 347 -17.09 -13.39 5.95
N GLY A 348 -17.20 -13.79 7.23
CA GLY A 348 -17.32 -12.87 8.34
C GLY A 348 -16.06 -12.92 9.20
N TYR A 349 -15.60 -11.77 9.69
CA TYR A 349 -14.42 -11.70 10.52
C TYR A 349 -14.56 -10.71 11.68
N TYR A 350 -13.80 -10.98 12.74
CA TYR A 350 -13.56 -10.05 13.84
C TYR A 350 -12.07 -10.07 14.20
N LYS A 351 -11.49 -8.89 14.44
CA LYS A 351 -10.11 -8.68 14.83
C LYS A 351 -10.07 -7.74 16.03
N ASP A 352 -9.44 -8.19 17.11
CA ASP A 352 -9.08 -7.37 18.26
C ASP A 352 -7.59 -7.03 18.16
N ILE A 353 -7.25 -5.76 18.26
CA ILE A 353 -5.90 -5.27 18.02
C ILE A 353 -5.46 -4.44 19.22
N LYS A 354 -4.29 -4.76 19.77
CA LYS A 354 -3.72 -4.11 20.94
C LYS A 354 -2.36 -3.52 20.61
N ASN A 355 -2.00 -2.47 21.36
CA ASN A 355 -0.70 -1.80 21.26
C ASN A 355 -0.44 -1.22 19.84
N LEU A 356 -1.44 -0.60 19.24
CA LEU A 356 -1.24 0.28 18.10
C LEU A 356 -0.63 1.60 18.59
N PHE A 357 -0.12 2.38 17.66
CA PHE A 357 0.45 3.69 17.95
C PHE A 357 -0.23 4.78 17.14
N THR A 358 -0.31 5.95 17.75
CA THR A 358 -0.70 7.20 17.10
C THR A 358 0.34 8.25 17.46
N PHE A 359 0.81 8.98 16.46
CA PHE A 359 1.69 10.10 16.68
C PHE A 359 0.90 11.31 17.18
N GLU A 360 1.42 12.03 18.19
CA GLU A 360 0.89 13.31 18.63
C GLU A 360 1.98 14.38 18.47
N GLU A 361 1.80 15.24 17.48
CA GLU A 361 2.73 16.34 17.17
C GLU A 361 2.99 17.27 18.38
N SER A 362 2.02 17.42 19.27
CA SER A 362 2.14 18.22 20.48
C SER A 362 3.18 17.73 21.50
N ARG A 363 3.60 16.47 21.41
CA ARG A 363 4.68 15.92 22.25
C ARG A 363 6.07 16.17 21.69
N ALA A 364 6.19 16.39 20.38
CA ALA A 364 7.45 16.59 19.68
C ALA A 364 8.01 18.04 19.79
N THR A 365 7.30 18.96 20.43
CA THR A 365 7.64 20.40 20.45
C THR A 365 8.34 20.90 21.71
N THR A 366 8.94 20.04 22.53
CA THR A 366 9.86 20.52 23.57
C THR A 366 11.24 20.73 22.95
N ASP A 367 11.82 21.92 23.16
CA ASP A 367 13.05 22.46 22.57
C ASP A 367 14.36 21.67 22.86
N GLU A 368 14.28 20.48 23.41
CA GLU A 368 15.44 19.61 23.59
C GLU A 368 15.52 18.65 22.38
N ALA A 369 16.66 18.69 21.71
CA ALA A 369 16.95 17.80 20.59
C ALA A 369 16.58 16.35 20.92
N ILE A 370 15.63 15.78 20.16
CA ILE A 370 15.02 14.45 20.39
C ILE A 370 16.02 13.31 20.03
N SER A 371 17.32 13.58 20.06
CA SER A 371 18.35 12.60 19.67
C SER A 371 18.44 11.36 20.56
N ASP A 372 17.92 11.43 21.80
CA ASP A 372 17.90 10.33 22.76
C ASP A 372 16.48 9.91 23.19
N SER A 373 15.43 10.39 22.49
CA SER A 373 14.04 10.08 22.84
C SER A 373 13.71 8.63 22.53
N VAL A 374 13.10 7.95 23.48
CA VAL A 374 12.49 6.63 23.28
C VAL A 374 11.13 6.77 22.60
N LEU A 375 10.67 5.70 21.94
CA LEU A 375 9.43 5.74 21.16
C LEU A 375 8.21 6.17 21.98
N SER A 376 8.13 5.79 23.28
CA SER A 376 7.05 6.22 24.19
C SER A 376 6.91 7.72 24.37
N ASP A 377 7.94 8.50 24.06
CA ASP A 377 7.91 9.97 24.22
C ASP A 377 7.24 10.66 23.04
N ILE A 378 7.18 9.99 21.88
CA ILE A 378 6.68 10.55 20.63
C ILE A 378 5.39 9.90 20.12
N VAL A 379 4.98 8.75 20.68
CA VAL A 379 3.74 8.06 20.28
C VAL A 379 2.82 7.83 21.48
N THR A 380 1.52 7.87 21.21
CA THR A 380 0.49 7.46 22.18
C THR A 380 0.01 6.06 21.84
N PRO A 381 0.07 5.12 22.80
CA PRO A 381 -0.49 3.78 22.61
C PRO A 381 -2.00 3.84 22.38
N SER A 382 -2.49 3.02 21.47
CA SER A 382 -3.92 2.88 21.18
C SER A 382 -4.27 1.42 20.98
N ASP A 383 -5.52 1.09 21.24
CA ASP A 383 -6.10 -0.20 20.93
C ASP A 383 -7.08 -0.05 19.76
N GLY A 384 -7.53 -1.15 19.19
CA GLY A 384 -8.50 -1.08 18.12
C GLY A 384 -9.18 -2.41 17.86
N TYR A 385 -10.22 -2.36 17.05
CA TYR A 385 -10.88 -3.54 16.53
C TYR A 385 -11.38 -3.33 15.13
N ALA A 386 -11.56 -4.42 14.40
CA ALA A 386 -12.19 -4.40 13.10
C ALA A 386 -13.09 -5.63 12.91
N TYR A 387 -14.24 -5.42 12.28
CA TYR A 387 -15.14 -6.51 11.91
C TYR A 387 -15.79 -6.23 10.56
N GLY A 388 -16.23 -7.29 9.90
CA GLY A 388 -16.88 -7.13 8.62
C GLY A 388 -17.46 -8.41 8.04
N LEU A 389 -18.17 -8.21 6.93
CA LEU A 389 -18.74 -9.26 6.07
C LEU A 389 -18.27 -9.01 4.65
N GLU A 390 -17.74 -10.04 4.01
CA GLU A 390 -17.26 -10.02 2.64
C GLU A 390 -18.08 -11.00 1.78
N LEU A 391 -18.56 -10.52 0.65
CA LEU A 391 -19.26 -11.31 -0.36
C LEU A 391 -18.43 -11.28 -1.65
N PHE A 392 -18.17 -12.44 -2.21
CA PHE A 392 -17.47 -12.58 -3.48
C PHE A 392 -18.22 -13.55 -4.40
N ALA A 393 -18.43 -13.12 -5.64
CA ALA A 393 -19.02 -13.95 -6.68
C ALA A 393 -18.21 -13.85 -7.95
N GLN A 394 -17.81 -14.98 -8.52
CA GLN A 394 -17.01 -15.05 -9.73
C GLN A 394 -17.68 -15.95 -10.77
N LYS A 395 -17.70 -15.52 -12.01
CA LYS A 395 -17.96 -16.35 -13.19
C LYS A 395 -16.65 -16.59 -13.92
N MET A 396 -16.19 -17.84 -13.93
CA MET A 396 -14.83 -18.23 -14.34
C MET A 396 -14.64 -18.30 -15.85
N SER A 397 -15.69 -18.53 -16.64
CA SER A 397 -15.57 -18.73 -18.09
C SER A 397 -16.84 -18.36 -18.87
N GLY A 398 -16.74 -18.41 -20.21
CA GLY A 398 -17.79 -18.07 -21.16
C GLY A 398 -17.58 -16.69 -21.79
N ARG A 399 -18.54 -16.25 -22.65
CA ARG A 399 -18.44 -14.93 -23.31
C ARG A 399 -18.37 -13.77 -22.31
N LEU A 400 -19.08 -13.88 -21.20
CA LEU A 400 -18.99 -12.99 -20.06
C LEU A 400 -18.28 -13.73 -18.94
N SER A 401 -17.15 -13.20 -18.46
CA SER A 401 -16.41 -13.66 -17.28
C SER A 401 -16.06 -12.48 -16.40
N GLY A 402 -15.75 -12.73 -15.11
CA GLY A 402 -15.42 -11.67 -14.17
C GLY A 402 -15.85 -12.00 -12.76
N TRP A 403 -15.81 -10.98 -11.88
CA TRP A 403 -16.18 -11.13 -10.48
C TRP A 403 -16.80 -9.87 -9.90
N LEU A 404 -17.55 -10.06 -8.84
CA LEU A 404 -18.13 -9.02 -7.99
C LEU A 404 -17.63 -9.27 -6.57
N ALA A 405 -17.24 -8.21 -5.89
CA ALA A 405 -16.87 -8.23 -4.48
C ALA A 405 -17.58 -7.10 -3.75
N TYR A 406 -18.15 -7.41 -2.60
CA TYR A 406 -18.74 -6.43 -1.70
C TYR A 406 -18.20 -6.67 -0.30
N THR A 407 -17.78 -5.61 0.36
CA THR A 407 -17.33 -5.63 1.75
C THR A 407 -18.11 -4.60 2.55
N PHE A 408 -18.68 -5.06 3.65
CA PHE A 408 -19.06 -4.23 4.78
C PHE A 408 -17.99 -4.37 5.84
N SER A 409 -17.37 -3.27 6.28
CA SER A 409 -16.36 -3.29 7.33
C SER A 409 -16.42 -2.06 8.22
N VAL A 410 -16.09 -2.26 9.48
CA VAL A 410 -15.90 -1.19 10.47
C VAL A 410 -14.54 -1.39 11.11
N SER A 411 -13.74 -0.33 11.18
CA SER A 411 -12.46 -0.32 11.86
C SER A 411 -12.39 0.88 12.80
N ARG A 412 -12.13 0.61 14.08
CA ARG A 412 -12.05 1.63 15.12
C ARG A 412 -10.75 1.54 15.90
N LYS A 413 -10.33 2.68 16.42
CA LYS A 413 -9.28 2.84 17.42
C LYS A 413 -9.84 3.43 18.69
N SER A 414 -9.22 3.12 19.82
CA SER A 414 -9.42 3.80 21.09
C SER A 414 -8.08 4.18 21.70
N MET A 415 -7.99 5.35 22.28
CA MET A 415 -6.79 5.83 22.96
C MET A 415 -7.16 6.70 24.16
N ASN A 416 -6.26 6.71 25.16
CA ASN A 416 -6.33 7.69 26.23
C ASN A 416 -5.74 9.01 25.71
N SER A 417 -6.61 9.98 25.48
CA SER A 417 -6.19 11.31 25.03
C SER A 417 -5.57 12.09 26.18
N ILE A 418 -4.47 12.81 25.94
CA ILE A 418 -3.93 13.78 26.90
C ILE A 418 -4.80 15.05 27.02
N PHE A 419 -5.71 15.26 26.05
CA PHE A 419 -6.60 16.42 26.01
C PHE A 419 -7.99 16.15 26.59
N TYR A 420 -8.37 14.87 26.76
CA TYR A 420 -9.67 14.46 27.25
C TYR A 420 -9.50 13.50 28.43
N GLU A 421 -10.28 13.68 29.48
CA GLU A 421 -10.21 12.85 30.70
C GLU A 421 -10.67 11.39 30.49
N ASN A 422 -11.26 11.08 29.33
CA ASN A 422 -11.81 9.77 29.00
C ASN A 422 -11.16 9.16 27.77
N GLU A 423 -11.24 7.84 27.65
CA GLU A 423 -10.89 7.12 26.44
C GLU A 423 -11.73 7.60 25.27
N GLU A 424 -11.06 8.01 24.19
CA GLU A 424 -11.70 8.42 22.94
C GLU A 424 -11.75 7.23 21.98
N GLU A 425 -12.96 6.88 21.51
CA GLU A 425 -13.15 5.88 20.45
C GLU A 425 -13.51 6.57 19.13
N TYR A 426 -12.75 6.31 18.07
CA TYR A 426 -12.92 6.93 16.77
C TYR A 426 -12.69 5.95 15.60
N TYR A 427 -13.17 6.29 14.39
CA TYR A 427 -12.90 5.50 13.20
C TYR A 427 -11.41 5.57 12.80
N ASN A 428 -10.86 4.44 12.36
CA ASN A 428 -9.54 4.45 11.74
C ASN A 428 -9.58 5.33 10.47
N SER A 429 -8.51 6.07 10.20
CA SER A 429 -8.38 6.94 9.02
C SER A 429 -8.59 6.18 7.68
N TRP A 430 -8.36 4.89 7.65
CA TRP A 430 -8.59 4.03 6.49
C TRP A 430 -9.98 3.40 6.43
N ASP A 431 -10.87 3.67 7.40
CA ASP A 431 -12.21 3.09 7.43
C ASP A 431 -13.04 3.52 6.23
N ARG A 432 -13.58 2.52 5.53
CA ARG A 432 -14.57 2.65 4.46
C ARG A 432 -15.64 1.60 4.69
N THR A 433 -16.75 2.00 5.26
CA THR A 433 -17.80 1.09 5.73
C THR A 433 -18.34 0.18 4.64
N HIS A 434 -18.48 0.71 3.41
CA HIS A 434 -18.96 -0.06 2.27
C HIS A 434 -17.97 0.03 1.11
N SER A 435 -17.60 -1.11 0.54
CA SER A 435 -16.77 -1.19 -0.65
C SER A 435 -17.36 -2.21 -1.62
N PHE A 436 -17.63 -1.78 -2.84
CA PHE A 436 -18.09 -2.64 -3.93
C PHE A 436 -17.12 -2.54 -5.09
N SER A 437 -16.71 -3.68 -5.62
CA SER A 437 -15.88 -3.76 -6.83
C SER A 437 -16.45 -4.81 -7.78
N ALA A 438 -16.48 -4.46 -9.05
CA ALA A 438 -16.87 -5.35 -10.12
C ALA A 438 -15.84 -5.28 -11.26
N LEU A 439 -15.41 -6.43 -11.74
CA LEU A 439 -14.52 -6.56 -12.89
C LEU A 439 -15.12 -7.55 -13.86
N GLY A 440 -15.13 -7.20 -15.13
CA GLY A 440 -15.65 -8.11 -16.14
C GLY A 440 -14.94 -7.99 -17.47
N ASN A 441 -15.02 -9.08 -18.23
CA ASN A 441 -14.61 -9.16 -19.62
C ASN A 441 -15.74 -9.77 -20.44
N TYR A 442 -16.06 -9.16 -21.57
CA TYR A 442 -17.05 -9.64 -22.52
C TYR A 442 -16.44 -9.84 -23.90
N ILE A 443 -16.46 -11.07 -24.38
CA ILE A 443 -15.97 -11.48 -25.69
C ILE A 443 -17.10 -11.34 -26.72
N PHE A 444 -17.03 -10.31 -27.57
CA PHE A 444 -18.00 -10.13 -28.67
C PHE A 444 -17.80 -11.21 -29.73
N ASN A 445 -16.55 -11.40 -30.13
CA ASN A 445 -16.12 -12.40 -31.12
C ASN A 445 -14.59 -12.60 -31.02
N ASN A 446 -14.02 -13.39 -31.93
CA ASN A 446 -12.58 -13.72 -31.93
C ASN A 446 -11.65 -12.51 -32.18
N LYS A 447 -12.19 -11.32 -32.46
CA LYS A 447 -11.41 -10.09 -32.72
C LYS A 447 -11.65 -8.99 -31.71
N TRP A 448 -12.73 -9.02 -30.95
CA TRP A 448 -13.13 -7.91 -30.10
C TRP A 448 -13.52 -8.37 -28.72
N ASP A 449 -12.88 -7.78 -27.73
CA ASP A 449 -13.20 -7.91 -26.31
C ASP A 449 -13.46 -6.54 -25.70
N MET A 450 -14.32 -6.50 -24.70
CA MET A 450 -14.55 -5.35 -23.84
C MET A 450 -14.28 -5.74 -22.39
N ASN A 451 -13.53 -4.91 -21.68
CA ASN A 451 -13.31 -5.08 -20.25
C ASN A 451 -13.77 -3.84 -19.48
N TRP A 452 -14.15 -4.04 -18.23
CA TRP A 452 -14.52 -2.95 -17.34
C TRP A 452 -14.13 -3.26 -15.90
N LYS A 453 -13.90 -2.18 -15.14
CA LYS A 453 -13.72 -2.22 -13.69
C LYS A 453 -14.53 -1.10 -13.07
N LEU A 454 -15.48 -1.45 -12.20
CA LEU A 454 -16.25 -0.52 -11.38
C LEU A 454 -15.79 -0.63 -9.93
N SER A 455 -15.54 0.51 -9.30
CA SER A 455 -15.22 0.61 -7.87
C SER A 455 -16.12 1.68 -7.24
N LEU A 456 -16.89 1.28 -6.23
CA LEU A 456 -17.75 2.18 -5.44
C LEU A 456 -17.40 1.98 -3.97
N GLN A 457 -17.12 3.07 -3.24
CA GLN A 457 -16.77 2.98 -1.83
C GLN A 457 -17.39 4.13 -1.05
N SER A 458 -17.79 3.89 0.19
CA SER A 458 -18.15 4.98 1.10
C SER A 458 -16.94 5.87 1.36
N GLY A 459 -17.20 7.11 1.75
CA GLY A 459 -16.15 8.07 2.06
C GLY A 459 -15.24 7.58 3.18
N GLN A 460 -13.94 7.78 3.02
CA GLN A 460 -12.92 7.53 4.03
C GLN A 460 -13.11 8.50 5.20
N ALA A 461 -12.86 8.04 6.42
CA ALA A 461 -12.90 8.87 7.62
C ALA A 461 -11.72 9.86 7.63
N TYR A 462 -11.96 11.08 8.12
CA TYR A 462 -10.91 12.09 8.33
C TYR A 462 -11.29 13.03 9.47
N THR A 463 -10.27 13.69 10.06
CA THR A 463 -10.45 14.72 11.07
C THR A 463 -10.75 16.06 10.40
N PRO A 464 -11.92 16.68 10.62
CA PRO A 464 -12.23 17.98 10.03
C PRO A 464 -11.45 19.08 10.76
N ILE A 465 -11.03 20.09 10.03
CA ILE A 465 -10.56 21.34 10.63
C ILE A 465 -11.79 22.23 10.83
N ILE A 466 -12.01 22.68 12.08
CA ILE A 466 -13.22 23.42 12.49
C ILE A 466 -12.96 24.91 12.69
N GLY A 467 -11.70 25.32 12.67
CA GLY A 467 -11.33 26.72 12.84
C GLY A 467 -9.84 26.94 12.68
N TYR A 468 -9.42 28.15 12.95
CA TYR A 468 -8.02 28.54 13.02
C TYR A 468 -7.84 29.62 14.09
N TYR A 469 -6.59 29.83 14.53
CA TYR A 469 -6.21 30.93 15.36
C TYR A 469 -4.87 31.50 14.90
N ASN A 470 -4.66 32.77 15.21
CA ASN A 470 -3.41 33.43 14.92
C ASN A 470 -2.46 33.28 16.12
N GLN A 471 -1.29 32.69 15.88
CA GLN A 471 -0.25 32.56 16.87
C GLN A 471 0.79 33.69 16.68
N ILE A 472 0.86 34.61 17.63
CA ILE A 472 1.87 35.64 17.65
C ILE A 472 3.15 35.06 18.31
N LEU A 473 4.23 34.99 17.55
CA LEU A 473 5.51 34.51 18.05
C LEU A 473 6.28 35.67 18.70
N PRO A 474 7.00 35.49 19.85
CA PRO A 474 7.69 36.56 20.57
C PRO A 474 8.81 37.24 19.80
N GLU A 475 9.41 36.59 18.81
CA GLU A 475 10.60 37.09 18.08
C GLU A 475 10.46 36.95 16.55
N GLY A 476 9.26 36.97 16.00
CA GLY A 476 9.02 36.84 14.54
C GLY A 476 8.22 38.01 13.97
N PRO A 477 8.48 38.40 12.73
CA PRO A 477 7.73 39.50 12.11
C PRO A 477 6.29 39.08 11.71
N ASP A 478 5.98 37.80 11.75
CA ASP A 478 4.78 37.32 11.04
C ASP A 478 3.83 36.54 11.95
N GLU A 479 2.56 36.80 11.74
CA GLU A 479 1.44 36.04 12.26
C GLU A 479 1.44 34.63 11.66
N VAL A 480 1.46 33.62 12.51
CA VAL A 480 1.37 32.22 12.06
C VAL A 480 -0.02 31.69 12.34
N TYR A 481 -0.77 31.43 11.29
CA TYR A 481 -2.08 30.82 11.40
C TYR A 481 -1.96 29.33 11.71
N ARG A 482 -2.63 28.89 12.78
CA ARG A 482 -2.73 27.49 13.18
C ARG A 482 -4.15 27.00 13.03
N THR A 483 -4.34 25.82 12.46
CA THR A 483 -5.65 25.20 12.32
C THR A 483 -6.08 24.53 13.61
N ILE A 484 -7.39 24.54 13.89
CA ILE A 484 -8.00 23.86 15.02
C ILE A 484 -8.67 22.58 14.50
N PRO A 485 -8.14 21.40 14.81
CA PRO A 485 -8.78 20.16 14.45
C PRO A 485 -10.06 19.94 15.27
N GLY A 486 -11.07 19.36 14.63
CA GLY A 486 -12.29 18.88 15.30
C GLY A 486 -12.09 17.48 15.89
N THR A 487 -13.22 16.82 16.21
CA THR A 487 -13.20 15.45 16.72
C THR A 487 -12.52 14.51 15.71
N ARG A 488 -11.64 13.67 16.21
CA ARG A 488 -10.77 12.78 15.44
C ARG A 488 -11.57 11.86 14.54
N ASN A 489 -11.26 11.87 13.24
CA ASN A 489 -11.89 11.03 12.20
C ASN A 489 -13.43 11.02 12.21
N SER A 490 -14.07 12.13 12.67
CA SER A 490 -15.53 12.24 12.80
C SER A 490 -16.25 12.55 11.48
N ALA A 491 -15.54 13.05 10.48
CA ALA A 491 -16.08 13.37 9.17
C ALA A 491 -15.72 12.31 8.13
N ARG A 492 -16.43 12.32 7.00
CA ARG A 492 -16.13 11.43 5.86
C ARG A 492 -16.03 12.23 4.57
N TYR A 493 -15.07 11.86 3.73
CA TYR A 493 -14.99 12.35 2.37
C TYR A 493 -16.24 11.95 1.57
N SER A 494 -16.46 12.61 0.44
CA SER A 494 -17.48 12.17 -0.51
C SER A 494 -17.24 10.74 -0.97
N PRO A 495 -18.29 9.93 -1.24
CA PRO A 495 -18.13 8.56 -1.72
C PRO A 495 -17.25 8.49 -2.97
N TYR A 496 -16.35 7.52 -2.98
CA TYR A 496 -15.50 7.22 -4.11
C TYR A 496 -16.26 6.44 -5.18
N SER A 497 -16.12 6.84 -6.44
CA SER A 497 -16.72 6.15 -7.58
C SER A 497 -15.80 6.24 -8.79
N ARG A 498 -15.46 5.09 -9.37
CA ARG A 498 -14.62 5.01 -10.57
C ARG A 498 -15.09 3.86 -11.47
N LEU A 499 -15.29 4.19 -12.74
CA LEU A 499 -15.53 3.22 -13.81
C LEU A 499 -14.40 3.34 -14.84
N ASP A 500 -13.72 2.23 -15.09
CA ASP A 500 -12.73 2.09 -16.16
C ASP A 500 -13.32 1.20 -17.25
N LEU A 501 -13.19 1.58 -18.51
CA LEU A 501 -13.63 0.81 -19.67
C LEU A 501 -12.47 0.59 -20.63
N GLY A 502 -12.41 -0.60 -21.22
CA GLY A 502 -11.43 -0.94 -22.25
C GLY A 502 -12.04 -1.75 -23.38
N ILE A 503 -11.60 -1.50 -24.60
CA ILE A 503 -11.91 -2.29 -25.79
C ILE A 503 -10.60 -2.77 -26.37
N VAL A 504 -10.52 -4.06 -26.72
CA VAL A 504 -9.34 -4.71 -27.27
C VAL A 504 -9.69 -5.29 -28.65
N TYR A 505 -8.85 -4.98 -29.63
CA TYR A 505 -8.90 -5.56 -30.96
C TYR A 505 -7.72 -6.52 -31.16
N HIS A 506 -8.04 -7.80 -31.36
CA HIS A 506 -7.06 -8.86 -31.58
C HIS A 506 -6.68 -8.97 -33.07
N THR A 507 -5.40 -8.92 -33.35
CA THR A 507 -4.83 -9.01 -34.70
C THR A 507 -3.50 -9.76 -34.67
N LYS A 508 -2.76 -9.70 -35.76
CA LYS A 508 -1.41 -10.26 -35.88
C LYS A 508 -0.46 -9.25 -36.53
N LEU A 509 0.76 -9.19 -36.02
CA LEU A 509 1.86 -8.46 -36.61
C LEU A 509 3.03 -9.42 -36.86
N PHE A 510 3.53 -9.50 -38.10
CA PHE A 510 4.57 -10.46 -38.52
C PHE A 510 4.27 -11.93 -38.17
N GLY A 511 2.98 -12.32 -38.19
CA GLY A 511 2.53 -13.66 -37.83
C GLY A 511 2.31 -13.91 -36.35
N SER A 512 2.80 -13.03 -35.48
CA SER A 512 2.64 -13.09 -34.01
C SER A 512 1.42 -12.32 -33.53
N LYS A 513 0.90 -12.67 -32.35
CA LYS A 513 -0.28 -12.01 -31.79
C LYS A 513 0.02 -10.54 -31.46
N MET A 514 -0.95 -9.70 -31.80
CA MET A 514 -0.94 -8.28 -31.46
C MET A 514 -2.34 -7.84 -31.05
N ASP A 515 -2.43 -7.18 -29.91
CA ASP A 515 -3.65 -6.57 -29.41
C ASP A 515 -3.51 -5.05 -29.50
N ILE A 516 -4.50 -4.40 -30.09
CA ILE A 516 -4.64 -2.93 -30.05
C ILE A 516 -5.77 -2.63 -29.10
N TYR A 517 -5.54 -1.73 -28.16
CA TYR A 517 -6.56 -1.42 -27.16
C TYR A 517 -6.75 0.10 -26.98
N VAL A 518 -7.98 0.45 -26.69
CA VAL A 518 -8.37 1.77 -26.19
C VAL A 518 -8.92 1.58 -24.80
N GLN A 519 -8.42 2.32 -23.85
CA GLN A 519 -8.86 2.28 -22.46
C GLN A 519 -9.15 3.69 -21.98
N VAL A 520 -10.22 3.86 -21.22
CA VAL A 520 -10.56 5.11 -20.55
C VAL A 520 -10.66 4.84 -19.05
N ILE A 521 -9.76 5.44 -18.31
CA ILE A 521 -9.73 5.41 -16.86
C ILE A 521 -10.64 6.52 -16.34
N ASN A 522 -11.46 6.21 -15.32
CA ASN A 522 -12.41 7.14 -14.71
C ASN A 522 -13.38 7.78 -15.74
N VAL A 523 -14.09 6.94 -16.51
CA VAL A 523 -15.07 7.37 -17.54
C VAL A 523 -16.11 8.33 -16.98
N LEU A 524 -16.45 8.18 -15.70
CA LEU A 524 -17.43 9.06 -15.01
C LEU A 524 -16.87 10.46 -14.74
N ASN A 525 -15.58 10.69 -14.99
CA ASN A 525 -14.86 11.93 -14.67
C ASN A 525 -15.12 12.41 -13.24
N ARG A 526 -15.31 11.49 -12.31
CA ARG A 526 -15.58 11.78 -10.91
C ARG A 526 -14.33 12.36 -10.25
N LYS A 527 -14.44 13.55 -9.66
CA LYS A 527 -13.41 14.10 -8.78
C LYS A 527 -13.45 13.35 -7.45
N ASN A 528 -12.68 12.28 -7.34
CA ASN A 528 -12.55 11.50 -6.11
C ASN A 528 -11.57 12.19 -5.19
N ILE A 529 -12.03 12.63 -4.02
CA ILE A 529 -11.22 13.37 -3.06
C ILE A 529 -10.17 12.42 -2.48
N PHE A 530 -8.91 12.80 -2.62
CA PHE A 530 -7.77 12.13 -2.00
C PHE A 530 -7.47 12.74 -0.63
N ARG A 531 -7.46 14.08 -0.55
CA ARG A 531 -7.14 14.85 0.66
C ARG A 531 -7.84 16.21 0.60
N LYS A 532 -8.08 16.82 1.76
CA LYS A 532 -8.40 18.24 1.89
C LYS A 532 -7.14 19.02 2.24
N SER A 533 -6.94 20.15 1.58
CA SER A 533 -5.94 21.15 1.94
C SER A 533 -6.64 22.31 2.62
N TYR A 534 -6.04 22.79 3.69
CA TYR A 534 -6.55 23.89 4.50
C TYR A 534 -5.53 25.02 4.44
N ASN A 535 -5.93 26.16 3.91
CA ASN A 535 -5.14 27.36 3.89
C ASN A 535 -5.88 28.47 4.64
N VAL A 536 -5.19 29.20 5.46
CA VAL A 536 -5.66 30.47 5.99
C VAL A 536 -4.94 31.53 5.19
N GLY A 537 -5.61 32.18 4.29
CA GLY A 537 -5.01 33.15 3.38
C GLY A 537 -5.79 34.45 3.36
N SER A 538 -5.11 35.52 3.07
CA SER A 538 -5.70 36.74 2.59
C SER A 538 -6.43 36.44 1.27
N THR A 539 -7.63 36.90 1.15
CA THR A 539 -8.37 36.90 -0.13
C THR A 539 -8.45 38.33 -0.63
N TYR A 540 -7.88 38.58 -1.79
CA TYR A 540 -8.18 39.79 -2.52
C TYR A 540 -9.67 39.83 -2.82
N ASN A 541 -10.41 40.80 -2.29
CA ASN A 541 -11.83 40.95 -2.55
C ASN A 541 -12.10 41.89 -3.74
N GLY A 542 -11.06 42.52 -4.28
CA GLY A 542 -11.19 43.53 -5.34
C GLY A 542 -11.79 44.85 -4.89
N LEU A 543 -11.73 45.12 -3.58
CA LEU A 543 -12.17 46.37 -2.98
C LEU A 543 -10.98 47.09 -2.38
N ASP A 544 -11.08 48.39 -2.31
CA ASP A 544 -10.19 49.26 -1.56
C ASP A 544 -10.82 49.46 -0.17
N ASP A 545 -10.41 48.65 0.81
CA ASP A 545 -11.07 48.63 2.13
C ASP A 545 -10.54 49.70 3.08
N ASP A 546 -9.31 50.22 2.88
CA ASP A 546 -8.71 51.29 3.69
C ASP A 546 -8.70 52.69 2.99
N GLY A 547 -9.06 52.74 1.70
CA GLY A 547 -9.21 53.97 0.94
C GLY A 547 -7.92 54.53 0.39
N ASP A 548 -6.89 53.71 0.21
CA ASP A 548 -5.58 54.14 -0.29
C ASP A 548 -5.36 53.85 -1.78
N TRP A 549 -6.32 53.19 -2.47
CA TRP A 549 -6.31 53.02 -3.90
C TRP A 549 -6.58 54.36 -4.62
N ASP A 550 -5.75 54.71 -5.56
CA ASP A 550 -5.80 55.93 -6.33
C ASP A 550 -5.92 55.61 -7.81
N GLU A 551 -7.06 56.02 -8.44
CA GLU A 551 -7.38 55.74 -9.83
C GLU A 551 -6.29 56.21 -10.80
N ASP A 552 -5.64 57.36 -10.54
CA ASP A 552 -4.58 57.90 -11.40
C ASP A 552 -3.24 57.12 -11.31
N LYS A 553 -3.02 56.35 -10.25
CA LYS A 553 -1.75 55.66 -9.97
C LYS A 553 -1.83 54.15 -10.00
N HIS A 554 -2.97 53.60 -9.58
CA HIS A 554 -3.13 52.19 -9.26
C HIS A 554 -4.05 51.47 -10.25
N ASP A 555 -4.91 52.19 -11.02
CA ASP A 555 -5.74 51.60 -12.08
C ASP A 555 -4.88 51.17 -13.27
N THR A 556 -4.49 49.91 -13.27
CA THR A 556 -3.61 49.33 -14.29
C THR A 556 -4.35 48.88 -15.55
N ASN A 557 -5.67 48.72 -15.46
CA ASN A 557 -6.52 48.27 -16.55
C ASN A 557 -7.40 49.35 -17.14
N GLY A 558 -7.44 50.54 -16.52
CA GLY A 558 -8.13 51.73 -17.03
C GLY A 558 -9.66 51.68 -16.90
N ASN A 559 -10.19 50.92 -15.95
CA ASN A 559 -11.65 50.77 -15.78
C ASN A 559 -12.24 51.66 -14.68
N GLY A 560 -11.39 52.43 -13.94
CA GLY A 560 -11.80 53.38 -12.90
C GLY A 560 -12.33 52.73 -11.63
N LYS A 561 -11.94 51.48 -11.35
CA LYS A 561 -12.34 50.71 -10.17
C LYS A 561 -11.18 49.86 -9.64
N PRO A 562 -11.07 49.72 -8.32
CA PRO A 562 -10.10 48.78 -7.78
C PRO A 562 -10.42 47.34 -8.20
N ASP A 563 -9.42 46.63 -8.73
CA ASP A 563 -9.57 45.24 -9.17
C ASP A 563 -8.49 44.37 -8.54
N VAL A 564 -8.79 43.08 -8.37
CA VAL A 564 -7.86 42.11 -7.85
C VAL A 564 -6.58 42.08 -8.68
N GLY A 565 -5.44 42.32 -8.04
CA GLY A 565 -4.11 42.35 -8.65
C GLY A 565 -3.61 43.74 -9.01
N GLU A 566 -4.36 44.79 -8.76
CA GLU A 566 -3.88 46.15 -8.85
C GLU A 566 -3.17 46.58 -7.56
N PRO A 567 -2.16 47.50 -7.65
CA PRO A 567 -1.50 48.04 -6.46
C PRO A 567 -2.54 48.70 -5.53
N ASN A 568 -2.34 48.55 -4.21
CA ASN A 568 -3.20 49.11 -3.16
C ASN A 568 -4.67 48.68 -3.23
N VAL A 569 -4.97 47.56 -3.88
CA VAL A 569 -6.22 46.87 -3.68
C VAL A 569 -6.02 45.89 -2.55
N ASP A 570 -6.71 46.15 -1.44
CA ASP A 570 -6.45 45.47 -0.19
C ASP A 570 -6.65 43.96 -0.27
N GLU A 571 -5.67 43.29 0.25
CA GLU A 571 -5.86 41.96 0.82
C GLU A 571 -6.81 42.10 1.99
N VAL A 572 -8.02 41.59 1.90
CA VAL A 572 -8.84 41.42 3.09
C VAL A 572 -8.11 40.48 4.02
N ASP A 573 -7.56 41.04 5.04
CA ASP A 573 -6.87 40.33 6.13
C ASP A 573 -7.87 39.64 7.08
N GLU A 574 -9.07 39.39 6.60
CA GLU A 574 -9.98 38.41 7.17
C GLU A 574 -9.50 37.03 6.75
N GLY A 575 -8.48 36.53 7.46
CA GLY A 575 -8.02 35.18 7.30
C GLY A 575 -9.22 34.24 7.28
N ARG A 576 -9.64 33.81 6.09
CA ARG A 576 -10.70 32.81 5.95
C ARG A 576 -10.07 31.46 5.77
N LEU A 577 -10.55 30.51 6.54
CA LEU A 577 -10.18 29.11 6.34
C LEU A 577 -10.69 28.65 4.97
N GLN A 578 -9.78 28.51 4.00
CA GLN A 578 -10.07 27.96 2.69
C GLN A 578 -9.88 26.46 2.72
N VAL A 579 -10.90 25.73 2.28
CA VAL A 579 -10.88 24.26 2.21
C VAL A 579 -10.90 23.84 0.75
N ASN A 580 -9.78 23.28 0.28
CA ASN A 580 -9.63 22.82 -1.09
C ASN A 580 -9.61 21.28 -1.16
N ASP A 581 -10.41 20.72 -2.03
CA ASP A 581 -10.45 19.29 -2.30
C ASP A 581 -9.37 18.90 -3.31
N ILE A 582 -8.36 18.17 -2.86
CA ILE A 582 -7.34 17.58 -3.74
C ILE A 582 -7.90 16.26 -4.26
N SER A 583 -8.13 16.17 -5.57
CA SER A 583 -8.58 14.95 -6.24
C SER A 583 -7.50 14.41 -7.16
N LEU A 584 -7.35 13.07 -7.17
CA LEU A 584 -6.44 12.38 -8.07
C LEU A 584 -7.24 11.85 -9.28
N PHE A 585 -6.64 12.03 -10.45
CA PHE A 585 -7.07 11.46 -11.73
C PHE A 585 -8.45 11.89 -12.25
N PRO A 586 -8.45 12.85 -13.17
CA PRO A 586 -9.58 13.09 -14.06
C PRO A 586 -9.80 11.89 -14.99
N ILE A 587 -10.68 12.01 -15.94
CA ILE A 587 -10.79 11.06 -17.06
C ILE A 587 -9.47 11.00 -17.83
N ILE A 588 -8.93 9.78 -18.00
CA ILE A 588 -7.65 9.54 -18.70
C ILE A 588 -7.90 8.54 -19.83
N PRO A 589 -8.07 9.01 -21.07
CA PRO A 589 -8.08 8.12 -22.22
C PRO A 589 -6.65 7.68 -22.58
N THR A 590 -6.50 6.43 -22.95
CA THR A 590 -5.24 5.90 -23.47
C THR A 590 -5.49 4.93 -24.62
N ILE A 591 -4.57 4.91 -25.55
CA ILE A 591 -4.47 3.94 -26.63
C ILE A 591 -3.12 3.24 -26.52
N GLY A 592 -3.08 1.99 -26.85
CA GLY A 592 -1.84 1.23 -26.85
C GLY A 592 -1.95 -0.05 -27.65
N PHE A 593 -0.83 -0.74 -27.72
CA PHE A 593 -0.75 -2.07 -28.30
C PHE A 593 0.11 -2.99 -27.44
N SER A 594 -0.22 -4.28 -27.49
CA SER A 594 0.55 -5.36 -26.90
C SER A 594 0.93 -6.36 -28.01
N TRP A 595 2.21 -6.67 -28.12
CA TRP A 595 2.74 -7.57 -29.13
C TRP A 595 3.52 -8.71 -28.49
N GLU A 596 3.13 -9.95 -28.85
CA GLU A 596 3.82 -11.19 -28.44
C GLU A 596 4.71 -11.66 -29.58
N PHE A 597 5.97 -12.02 -29.33
CA PHE A 597 6.96 -12.44 -30.35
C PHE A 597 7.86 -13.59 -29.85
#